data_e53693ddf7dcffb31cc8ee4cf4ea2860
#
_entry.id   e53693ddf7dcffb31cc8ee4cf4ea2860
#
_cell.length_a   1.000
_cell.length_b   1.000
_cell.length_c   1.000
_cell.angle_alpha   90.00
_cell.angle_beta   90.00
_cell.angle_gamma   90.00
#
_symmetry.space_group_name_H-M   'P 1'
#
loop_
_entity.id
_entity.type
_entity.pdbx_description
1 polymer ?
#
loop_
_entity_poly.entity_id
_entity_poly.type
_entity_poly.pdbx_seq_one_letter_code
_entity_poly.pdbx_strand_id
1 'polypeptide(L)'
;MSKRKATEKRDPEDVEMASHEEDDDSGSDGEDIINVDFEFFDPKEMDFHAIKNLLNQYFASDAILFGLSELSEMIVGQSNVGTTIKVNGVESDPYSLLTVLNMNQHLYHLHNVPASTGSTEASAGAEAGAKKPSQAMTQIRDYVFTKSKQNEGLHNKLKELLGAGSKKEVGLILSERFINMPVETAPPMWRMMLEEVKWAIDEGLPFNFEYYLLMSPTYHEVAPKIDLDDEAPKPTKKKTKTSEPTTFFFHPEEEMLQQFAEFTQDFKLTTPPTVAESKNTFEDYGIAPARRMMLIHKTKIPEVVQLMTNNSQW
;
A
#
# COMPACT_ATOMS: atom_id res chain seq x y z
N MET A 1 -34.27 -0.39 65.38
CA MET A 1 -34.00 -1.45 66.34
C MET A 1 -32.73 -2.15 65.90
N SER A 2 -31.55 -1.74 66.44
CA SER A 2 -30.88 -2.27 67.66
C SER A 2 -30.53 -3.76 67.52
N LYS A 3 -29.26 -4.16 67.47
CA LYS A 3 -28.14 -4.23 68.46
C LYS A 3 -26.91 -4.83 67.69
N ARG A 4 -25.74 -4.30 67.64
CA ARG A 4 -24.60 -4.32 68.58
C ARG A 4 -24.30 -5.64 69.25
N LYS A 5 -23.04 -6.18 69.01
CA LYS A 5 -22.00 -6.61 69.99
C LYS A 5 -21.07 -7.59 69.33
N ALA A 6 -19.80 -7.76 69.57
CA ALA A 6 -18.74 -7.07 70.30
C ALA A 6 -17.48 -7.93 70.09
N THR A 7 -16.38 -7.24 69.92
CA THR A 7 -14.98 -7.57 70.23
C THR A 7 -14.67 -8.85 71.00
N GLU A 8 -13.64 -9.59 70.52
CA GLU A 8 -12.67 -10.20 71.42
C GLU A 8 -11.25 -10.17 70.80
N LYS A 9 -10.35 -9.55 71.57
CA LYS A 9 -8.91 -9.49 71.40
C LYS A 9 -8.31 -10.79 71.91
N ARG A 10 -7.25 -11.27 71.26
CA ARG A 10 -6.11 -11.96 71.90
C ARG A 10 -4.82 -11.66 71.11
N ASP A 11 -3.88 -11.10 71.82
CA ASP A 11 -2.44 -11.01 71.58
C ASP A 11 -1.71 -12.20 72.18
N PRO A 12 -0.36 -12.24 72.14
CA PRO A 12 0.52 -12.67 71.09
C PRO A 12 1.42 -13.86 71.54
N GLU A 13 2.48 -14.13 70.75
CA GLU A 13 3.61 -15.05 70.98
C GLU A 13 3.48 -16.44 70.32
N ASP A 14 4.19 -16.56 69.19
CA ASP A 14 5.38 -17.42 69.18
C ASP A 14 6.14 -17.19 67.82
N VAL A 15 7.43 -16.92 68.01
CA VAL A 15 8.43 -16.73 66.97
C VAL A 15 8.96 -18.11 66.61
N GLU A 16 8.73 -18.58 65.38
CA GLU A 16 9.61 -19.59 64.77
C GLU A 16 10.15 -19.08 63.47
N MET A 17 11.48 -18.94 63.44
CA MET A 17 12.27 -18.71 62.25
C MET A 17 12.18 -19.93 61.32
N ALA A 18 11.58 -19.75 60.14
CA ALA A 18 11.76 -20.63 59.01
C ALA A 18 12.58 -19.95 57.96
N SER A 19 13.62 -20.63 57.58
CA SER A 19 14.66 -20.31 56.62
C SER A 19 14.12 -19.75 55.29
N HIS A 20 14.71 -18.61 54.84
CA HIS A 20 14.64 -18.14 53.45
C HIS A 20 15.23 -19.22 52.56
N GLU A 21 14.40 -19.90 51.79
CA GLU A 21 14.79 -20.46 50.54
C GLU A 21 14.61 -19.29 49.51
N GLU A 22 15.74 -18.83 48.99
CA GLU A 22 15.77 -17.94 47.85
C GLU A 22 15.28 -18.77 46.64
N ASP A 23 14.00 -18.66 46.31
CA ASP A 23 13.51 -19.05 44.99
C ASP A 23 14.14 -18.07 43.99
N ASP A 24 15.17 -18.56 43.35
CA ASP A 24 15.78 -17.97 42.13
C ASP A 24 14.73 -18.08 41.01
N ASP A 25 13.78 -17.14 41.01
CA ASP A 25 12.85 -16.93 39.91
C ASP A 25 13.65 -16.34 38.73
N SER A 26 14.39 -17.21 38.07
CA SER A 26 14.91 -16.96 36.76
C SER A 26 13.72 -16.83 35.81
N GLY A 27 13.11 -15.62 35.79
CA GLY A 27 12.15 -15.22 34.79
C GLY A 27 12.73 -15.46 33.42
N SER A 28 12.39 -16.61 32.85
CA SER A 28 12.48 -16.86 31.44
C SER A 28 11.64 -15.77 30.77
N ASP A 29 12.29 -14.72 30.27
CA ASP A 29 11.74 -13.88 29.20
C ASP A 29 11.52 -14.79 27.98
N GLY A 30 10.52 -15.64 28.06
CA GLY A 30 9.95 -16.31 26.92
C GLY A 30 9.32 -15.20 26.09
N GLU A 31 10.01 -14.80 25.02
CA GLU A 31 9.38 -14.01 23.98
C GLU A 31 8.07 -14.72 23.62
N ASP A 32 6.94 -14.13 23.98
CA ASP A 32 5.62 -14.63 23.58
C ASP A 32 5.54 -14.56 22.06
N ILE A 33 5.86 -15.68 21.39
CA ILE A 33 5.75 -15.81 19.96
C ILE A 33 4.26 -15.79 19.61
N ILE A 34 3.79 -14.65 19.12
CA ILE A 34 2.42 -14.53 18.61
C ILE A 34 2.42 -15.05 17.18
N ASN A 35 1.81 -16.21 16.96
CA ASN A 35 1.54 -16.70 15.62
C ASN A 35 0.40 -15.90 15.00
N VAL A 36 0.67 -15.27 13.86
CA VAL A 36 -0.32 -14.52 13.09
C VAL A 36 -0.52 -15.22 11.74
N ASP A 37 -1.75 -15.65 11.48
CA ASP A 37 -2.13 -16.24 10.20
C ASP A 37 -2.60 -15.14 9.24
N PHE A 38 -1.92 -15.00 8.12
CA PHE A 38 -2.29 -14.08 7.04
C PHE A 38 -3.13 -14.82 6.01
N GLU A 39 -4.34 -14.35 5.81
CA GLU A 39 -5.31 -14.93 4.89
C GLU A 39 -5.57 -13.97 3.72
N PHE A 40 -5.72 -14.53 2.51
CA PHE A 40 -5.90 -13.78 1.27
C PHE A 40 -7.37 -13.82 0.86
N PHE A 41 -7.95 -12.64 0.58
CA PHE A 41 -9.36 -12.50 0.21
C PHE A 41 -9.52 -11.53 -0.97
N ASP A 42 -10.57 -11.75 -1.75
CA ASP A 42 -11.02 -10.74 -2.70
C ASP A 42 -11.58 -9.52 -1.96
N PRO A 43 -11.34 -8.29 -2.45
CA PRO A 43 -11.96 -7.09 -1.91
C PRO A 43 -13.49 -7.17 -1.94
N LYS A 44 -14.15 -6.77 -0.85
CA LYS A 44 -15.61 -6.75 -0.73
C LYS A 44 -16.12 -5.38 -0.29
N GLU A 45 -17.42 -5.14 -0.43
CA GLU A 45 -18.05 -3.88 -0.01
C GLU A 45 -17.75 -3.50 1.45
N MET A 46 -17.65 -4.50 2.35
CA MET A 46 -17.29 -4.28 3.75
C MET A 46 -15.90 -3.68 3.92
N ASP A 47 -14.99 -3.91 2.98
CA ASP A 47 -13.59 -3.44 3.02
C ASP A 47 -13.44 -1.98 2.54
N PHE A 48 -14.52 -1.35 2.10
CA PHE A 48 -14.51 -0.02 1.50
C PHE A 48 -13.72 1.01 2.33
N HIS A 49 -13.98 1.09 3.61
CA HIS A 49 -13.32 2.07 4.49
C HIS A 49 -11.85 1.77 4.72
N ALA A 50 -11.50 0.51 4.90
CA ALA A 50 -10.11 0.09 5.08
C ALA A 50 -9.30 0.26 3.78
N ILE A 51 -9.88 -0.09 2.62
CA ILE A 51 -9.26 0.17 1.31
C ILE A 51 -9.05 1.67 1.10
N LYS A 52 -10.04 2.51 1.46
CA LYS A 52 -9.88 3.96 1.39
C LYS A 52 -8.74 4.47 2.28
N ASN A 53 -8.53 3.87 3.45
CA ASN A 53 -7.42 4.20 4.34
C ASN A 53 -6.07 3.78 3.73
N LEU A 54 -5.98 2.59 3.13
CA LEU A 54 -4.79 2.13 2.39
C LEU A 54 -4.48 3.06 1.20
N LEU A 55 -5.50 3.50 0.45
CA LEU A 55 -5.33 4.46 -0.63
C LEU A 55 -4.87 5.84 -0.12
N ASN A 56 -5.37 6.27 1.04
CA ASN A 56 -4.90 7.49 1.68
C ASN A 56 -3.41 7.39 2.06
N GLN A 57 -2.96 6.26 2.56
CA GLN A 57 -1.55 5.97 2.82
C GLN A 57 -0.74 5.95 1.51
N TYR A 58 -1.24 5.26 0.49
CA TYR A 58 -0.61 5.16 -0.82
C TYR A 58 -0.35 6.53 -1.47
N PHE A 59 -1.31 7.45 -1.44
CA PHE A 59 -1.16 8.79 -2.00
C PHE A 59 -0.56 9.81 -1.02
N ALA A 60 -0.49 9.47 0.27
CA ALA A 60 0.04 10.32 1.35
C ALA A 60 -0.59 11.73 1.33
N SER A 61 0.20 12.81 1.45
CA SER A 61 -0.32 14.18 1.46
C SER A 61 -1.03 14.59 0.16
N ASP A 62 -0.78 13.90 -0.97
CA ASP A 62 -1.49 14.15 -2.23
C ASP A 62 -2.87 13.44 -2.29
N ALA A 63 -3.24 12.65 -1.28
CA ALA A 63 -4.54 11.96 -1.21
C ALA A 63 -5.74 12.90 -1.40
N ILE A 64 -5.63 14.14 -0.95
CA ILE A 64 -6.65 15.18 -1.08
C ILE A 64 -6.93 15.59 -2.55
N LEU A 65 -6.04 15.26 -3.47
CA LEU A 65 -6.18 15.56 -4.90
C LEU A 65 -7.09 14.56 -5.63
N PHE A 66 -7.43 13.45 -4.98
CA PHE A 66 -8.11 12.32 -5.62
C PHE A 66 -9.44 12.00 -4.96
N GLY A 67 -10.41 11.59 -5.76
CA GLY A 67 -11.68 11.06 -5.31
C GLY A 67 -11.52 9.63 -4.75
N LEU A 68 -10.90 9.47 -3.56
CA LEU A 68 -10.59 8.17 -2.98
C LEU A 68 -11.82 7.30 -2.74
N SER A 69 -12.99 7.89 -2.47
CA SER A 69 -14.23 7.13 -2.32
C SER A 69 -14.62 6.45 -3.64
N GLU A 70 -14.60 7.20 -4.76
CA GLU A 70 -14.87 6.65 -6.08
C GLU A 70 -13.84 5.56 -6.46
N LEU A 71 -12.56 5.78 -6.11
CA LEU A 71 -11.51 4.79 -6.36
C LEU A 71 -11.74 3.50 -5.54
N SER A 72 -12.13 3.64 -4.27
CA SER A 72 -12.49 2.49 -3.42
C SER A 72 -13.72 1.76 -3.95
N GLU A 73 -14.76 2.48 -4.41
CA GLU A 73 -15.93 1.87 -5.06
C GLU A 73 -15.55 1.07 -6.32
N MET A 74 -14.62 1.60 -7.13
CA MET A 74 -14.12 0.86 -8.29
C MET A 74 -13.41 -0.44 -7.90
N ILE A 75 -12.63 -0.41 -6.81
CA ILE A 75 -11.89 -1.59 -6.33
C ILE A 75 -12.84 -2.65 -5.77
N VAL A 76 -13.76 -2.28 -4.87
CA VAL A 76 -14.70 -3.25 -4.28
C VAL A 76 -15.75 -3.73 -5.29
N GLY A 77 -16.05 -2.91 -6.31
CA GLY A 77 -16.95 -3.29 -7.42
C GLY A 77 -16.30 -4.18 -8.47
N GLN A 78 -14.98 -4.35 -8.43
CA GLN A 78 -14.21 -5.18 -9.34
C GLN A 78 -14.06 -6.59 -8.75
N SER A 79 -14.87 -7.55 -9.18
CA SER A 79 -14.94 -8.89 -8.58
C SER A 79 -13.81 -9.84 -9.00
N ASN A 80 -13.03 -9.52 -10.03
CA ASN A 80 -12.20 -10.49 -10.73
C ASN A 80 -10.69 -10.31 -10.52
N VAL A 81 -10.23 -9.10 -10.15
CA VAL A 81 -8.81 -8.80 -9.98
C VAL A 81 -8.61 -7.92 -8.76
N GLY A 82 -8.00 -8.49 -7.76
CA GLY A 82 -7.65 -7.79 -6.53
C GLY A 82 -7.60 -8.74 -5.34
N THR A 83 -6.56 -8.58 -4.54
CA THR A 83 -6.31 -9.36 -3.34
C THR A 83 -6.08 -8.45 -2.15
N THR A 84 -6.71 -8.76 -1.03
CA THR A 84 -6.44 -8.18 0.28
C THR A 84 -5.86 -9.23 1.21
N ILE A 85 -5.05 -8.78 2.19
CA ILE A 85 -4.60 -9.65 3.28
C ILE A 85 -5.28 -9.21 4.56
N LYS A 86 -5.84 -10.18 5.28
CA LYS A 86 -6.50 -9.98 6.55
C LYS A 86 -5.92 -10.92 7.62
N VAL A 87 -6.16 -10.55 8.87
CA VAL A 87 -5.86 -11.35 10.04
C VAL A 87 -7.16 -11.56 10.79
N ASN A 88 -7.40 -12.75 11.32
CA ASN A 88 -8.65 -13.12 12.02
C ASN A 88 -9.89 -13.24 11.11
N GLY A 89 -9.70 -13.65 9.84
CA GLY A 89 -10.78 -14.02 8.95
C GLY A 89 -11.39 -12.87 8.13
N VAL A 90 -12.42 -13.20 7.37
CA VAL A 90 -13.00 -12.35 6.31
C VAL A 90 -13.63 -11.05 6.83
N GLU A 91 -14.10 -11.04 8.08
CA GLU A 91 -14.78 -9.88 8.68
C GLU A 91 -13.81 -8.81 9.20
N SER A 92 -12.51 -9.09 9.24
CA SER A 92 -11.50 -8.13 9.70
C SER A 92 -11.13 -7.15 8.59
N ASP A 93 -10.61 -5.99 8.98
CA ASP A 93 -10.10 -4.99 8.04
C ASP A 93 -8.84 -5.50 7.32
N PRO A 94 -8.67 -5.21 6.02
CA PRO A 94 -7.46 -5.54 5.28
C PRO A 94 -6.24 -4.72 5.74
N TYR A 95 -5.11 -5.42 5.88
CA TYR A 95 -3.78 -4.88 6.18
C TYR A 95 -2.96 -4.58 4.92
N SER A 96 -3.37 -5.15 3.79
CA SER A 96 -2.73 -4.98 2.49
C SER A 96 -3.76 -5.07 1.38
N LEU A 97 -3.45 -4.41 0.27
CA LEU A 97 -4.20 -4.41 -0.98
C LEU A 97 -3.24 -4.50 -2.16
N LEU A 98 -3.52 -5.39 -3.08
CA LEU A 98 -2.94 -5.39 -4.43
C LEU A 98 -4.06 -5.56 -5.45
N THR A 99 -4.20 -4.62 -6.37
CA THR A 99 -5.20 -4.70 -7.45
C THR A 99 -4.71 -3.98 -8.70
N VAL A 100 -5.39 -4.19 -9.81
CA VAL A 100 -5.12 -3.52 -11.09
C VAL A 100 -6.42 -2.97 -11.64
N LEU A 101 -6.46 -1.66 -11.91
CA LEU A 101 -7.58 -0.99 -12.54
C LEU A 101 -7.27 -0.65 -14.00
N ASN A 102 -8.22 -0.89 -14.90
CA ASN A 102 -8.09 -0.48 -16.30
C ASN A 102 -8.29 1.02 -16.46
N MET A 103 -7.19 1.77 -16.65
CA MET A 103 -7.26 3.23 -16.78
C MET A 103 -8.08 3.67 -17.99
N ASN A 104 -7.88 3.04 -19.15
CA ASN A 104 -8.54 3.42 -20.40
C ASN A 104 -10.05 3.17 -20.34
N GLN A 105 -10.47 2.05 -19.73
CA GLN A 105 -11.88 1.75 -19.50
C GLN A 105 -12.54 2.84 -18.66
N HIS A 106 -11.96 3.18 -17.53
CA HIS A 106 -12.54 4.18 -16.61
C HIS A 106 -12.47 5.62 -17.17
N LEU A 107 -11.49 5.91 -18.02
CA LEU A 107 -11.38 7.21 -18.70
C LEU A 107 -12.35 7.37 -19.88
N TYR A 108 -12.59 6.30 -20.64
CA TYR A 108 -13.28 6.40 -21.94
C TYR A 108 -14.44 5.44 -22.13
N HIS A 109 -14.76 4.59 -21.14
CA HIS A 109 -15.80 3.55 -21.19
C HIS A 109 -15.70 2.67 -22.45
N LEU A 110 -14.49 2.23 -22.78
CA LEU A 110 -14.20 1.53 -24.04
C LEU A 110 -14.89 0.14 -24.16
N HIS A 111 -15.34 -0.43 -23.02
CA HIS A 111 -16.01 -1.71 -22.98
C HIS A 111 -17.30 -1.64 -22.15
N ASN A 112 -18.43 -2.06 -22.74
CA ASN A 112 -19.64 -2.32 -22.00
C ASN A 112 -19.48 -3.67 -21.26
N VAL A 113 -18.87 -3.66 -20.07
CA VAL A 113 -18.89 -4.84 -19.20
C VAL A 113 -20.30 -4.94 -18.63
N PRO A 114 -21.04 -6.04 -18.87
CA PRO A 114 -22.29 -6.25 -18.18
C PRO A 114 -22.00 -6.34 -16.69
N ALA A 115 -22.74 -5.56 -15.89
CA ALA A 115 -22.67 -5.66 -14.43
C ALA A 115 -22.81 -7.13 -14.04
N SER A 116 -21.87 -7.65 -13.22
CA SER A 116 -21.90 -9.00 -12.71
C SER A 116 -23.28 -9.30 -12.14
N THR A 117 -23.90 -10.37 -12.61
CA THR A 117 -25.20 -10.87 -12.21
C THR A 117 -25.20 -11.20 -10.72
N GLY A 118 -25.72 -10.29 -9.90
CA GLY A 118 -25.80 -10.49 -8.44
C GLY A 118 -26.70 -9.52 -7.72
N SER A 119 -27.76 -8.99 -8.34
CA SER A 119 -28.93 -8.48 -7.61
C SER A 119 -30.11 -8.36 -8.59
N THR A 120 -31.11 -9.19 -8.38
CA THR A 120 -32.44 -9.14 -8.97
C THR A 120 -33.10 -7.83 -8.53
N GLU A 121 -33.23 -6.89 -9.47
CA GLU A 121 -34.43 -6.10 -9.75
C GLU A 121 -34.10 -5.05 -10.81
N ALA A 122 -34.35 -5.43 -12.05
CA ALA A 122 -34.32 -4.53 -13.19
C ALA A 122 -35.56 -3.60 -13.13
N SER A 123 -35.38 -2.35 -12.77
CA SER A 123 -36.31 -1.31 -13.20
C SER A 123 -36.01 -0.98 -14.67
N ALA A 124 -36.85 -1.48 -15.56
CA ALA A 124 -36.87 -1.11 -16.97
C ALA A 124 -37.11 0.40 -17.10
N GLY A 125 -36.12 1.11 -17.67
CA GLY A 125 -36.31 2.52 -18.02
C GLY A 125 -35.12 3.43 -17.77
N ALA A 126 -33.89 3.00 -18.07
CA ALA A 126 -32.77 3.93 -18.20
C ALA A 126 -32.24 3.87 -19.63
N GLU A 127 -32.44 4.95 -20.37
CA GLU A 127 -31.74 5.21 -21.62
C GLU A 127 -30.24 4.93 -21.42
N ALA A 128 -29.60 4.29 -22.40
CA ALA A 128 -28.17 4.06 -22.45
C ALA A 128 -27.43 5.42 -22.54
N GLY A 129 -27.46 6.18 -21.45
CA GLY A 129 -26.70 7.39 -21.29
C GLY A 129 -25.22 7.03 -21.24
N ALA A 130 -24.42 7.63 -22.12
CA ALA A 130 -22.96 7.50 -22.09
C ALA A 130 -22.48 7.72 -20.65
N LYS A 131 -21.94 6.69 -20.00
CA LYS A 131 -21.37 6.80 -18.65
C LYS A 131 -20.31 7.89 -18.68
N LYS A 132 -20.34 8.83 -17.74
CA LYS A 132 -19.33 9.87 -17.63
C LYS A 132 -17.99 9.25 -17.24
N PRO A 133 -16.85 9.78 -17.77
CA PRO A 133 -15.53 9.37 -17.32
C PRO A 133 -15.42 9.44 -15.79
N SER A 134 -14.72 8.49 -15.19
CA SER A 134 -14.42 8.51 -13.76
C SER A 134 -13.63 9.77 -13.42
N GLN A 135 -14.10 10.52 -12.43
CA GLN A 135 -13.41 11.72 -11.96
C GLN A 135 -12.09 11.33 -11.29
N ALA A 136 -12.08 10.30 -10.44
CA ALA A 136 -10.88 9.83 -9.77
C ALA A 136 -9.81 9.37 -10.78
N MET A 137 -10.19 8.60 -11.80
CA MET A 137 -9.25 8.15 -12.84
C MET A 137 -8.75 9.31 -13.70
N THR A 138 -9.59 10.30 -13.98
CA THR A 138 -9.19 11.54 -14.68
C THR A 138 -8.16 12.31 -13.85
N GLN A 139 -8.37 12.47 -12.56
CA GLN A 139 -7.42 13.10 -11.64
C GLN A 139 -6.07 12.36 -11.62
N ILE A 140 -6.08 11.02 -11.56
CA ILE A 140 -4.87 10.20 -11.59
C ILE A 140 -4.14 10.37 -12.92
N ARG A 141 -4.84 10.33 -14.07
CA ARG A 141 -4.24 10.59 -15.39
C ARG A 141 -3.54 11.96 -15.43
N ASP A 142 -4.22 13.01 -15.01
CA ASP A 142 -3.69 14.37 -15.04
C ASP A 142 -2.50 14.55 -14.10
N TYR A 143 -2.54 13.84 -12.96
CA TYR A 143 -1.44 13.76 -12.00
C TYR A 143 -0.21 13.10 -12.64
N VAL A 144 -0.33 11.91 -13.23
CA VAL A 144 0.80 11.22 -13.85
C VAL A 144 1.36 12.01 -15.05
N PHE A 145 0.52 12.70 -15.82
CA PHE A 145 0.98 13.60 -16.87
C PHE A 145 1.79 14.77 -16.30
N THR A 146 1.37 15.30 -15.17
CA THR A 146 2.09 16.42 -14.53
C THR A 146 3.43 15.96 -13.96
N LYS A 147 3.45 14.80 -13.30
CA LYS A 147 4.67 14.27 -12.67
C LYS A 147 5.68 13.71 -13.67
N SER A 148 5.23 13.24 -14.83
CA SER A 148 6.12 12.70 -15.88
C SER A 148 6.80 13.77 -16.76
N LYS A 149 6.44 15.06 -16.65
CA LYS A 149 6.96 16.12 -17.53
C LYS A 149 8.49 16.22 -17.61
N GLN A 150 9.19 15.82 -16.57
CA GLN A 150 10.66 15.86 -16.53
C GLN A 150 11.31 14.74 -17.34
N ASN A 151 10.58 13.67 -17.64
CA ASN A 151 11.01 12.58 -18.49
C ASN A 151 10.17 12.60 -19.77
N GLU A 152 10.70 13.22 -20.81
CA GLU A 152 9.98 13.41 -22.08
C GLU A 152 9.56 12.07 -22.71
N GLY A 153 10.40 11.04 -22.64
CA GLY A 153 10.09 9.69 -23.15
C GLY A 153 8.88 9.08 -22.45
N LEU A 154 8.90 9.07 -21.13
CA LEU A 154 7.77 8.59 -20.31
C LEU A 154 6.51 9.43 -20.57
N HIS A 155 6.64 10.76 -20.58
CA HIS A 155 5.51 11.66 -20.77
C HIS A 155 4.81 11.45 -22.12
N ASN A 156 5.58 11.35 -23.22
CA ASN A 156 5.04 11.10 -24.54
C ASN A 156 4.42 9.70 -24.63
N LYS A 157 5.04 8.70 -23.99
CA LYS A 157 4.51 7.34 -23.94
C LYS A 157 3.18 7.29 -23.20
N LEU A 158 3.07 7.92 -22.03
CA LEU A 158 1.82 8.01 -21.29
C LEU A 158 0.72 8.72 -22.07
N LYS A 159 1.05 9.79 -22.80
CA LYS A 159 0.08 10.48 -23.68
C LYS A 159 -0.42 9.59 -24.82
N GLU A 160 0.49 8.80 -25.43
CA GLU A 160 0.10 7.80 -26.44
C GLU A 160 -0.87 6.77 -25.87
N LEU A 161 -0.51 6.21 -24.72
CA LEU A 161 -1.25 5.12 -24.09
C LEU A 161 -2.59 5.55 -23.47
N LEU A 162 -2.63 6.70 -22.81
CA LEU A 162 -3.81 7.23 -22.10
C LEU A 162 -4.56 8.30 -22.90
N GLY A 163 -4.24 8.45 -24.19
CA GLY A 163 -4.98 9.34 -25.10
C GLY A 163 -6.31 8.73 -25.56
N ALA A 164 -7.27 9.60 -25.89
CA ALA A 164 -8.53 9.16 -26.47
C ALA A 164 -8.28 8.43 -27.81
N GLY A 165 -8.80 7.21 -27.93
CA GLY A 165 -8.62 6.37 -29.11
C GLY A 165 -7.37 5.49 -29.10
N SER A 166 -6.61 5.44 -28.01
CA SER A 166 -5.58 4.43 -27.80
C SER A 166 -6.19 3.02 -27.88
N LYS A 167 -5.55 2.15 -28.65
CA LYS A 167 -5.91 0.72 -28.70
C LYS A 167 -5.17 -0.12 -27.68
N LYS A 168 -4.22 0.50 -26.97
CA LYS A 168 -3.39 -0.12 -25.97
C LYS A 168 -3.91 0.31 -24.60
N GLU A 169 -4.16 -0.63 -23.75
CA GLU A 169 -4.69 -0.37 -22.41
C GLU A 169 -3.59 -0.39 -21.37
N VAL A 170 -3.79 0.41 -20.32
CA VAL A 170 -2.88 0.54 -19.19
C VAL A 170 -3.58 0.07 -17.93
N GLY A 171 -2.97 -0.89 -17.25
CA GLY A 171 -3.37 -1.31 -15.90
C GLY A 171 -2.68 -0.43 -14.85
N LEU A 172 -3.46 0.27 -14.06
CA LEU A 172 -2.95 0.96 -12.87
C LEU A 172 -2.84 -0.03 -11.72
N ILE A 173 -1.62 -0.38 -11.34
CA ILE A 173 -1.38 -1.20 -10.15
C ILE A 173 -1.48 -0.31 -8.92
N LEU A 174 -2.32 -0.71 -7.98
CA LEU A 174 -2.43 -0.15 -6.65
C LEU A 174 -1.98 -1.22 -5.65
N SER A 175 -0.78 -1.04 -5.12
CA SER A 175 -0.15 -1.93 -4.15
C SER A 175 0.16 -1.12 -2.89
N GLU A 176 -0.44 -1.48 -1.78
CA GLU A 176 -0.19 -0.83 -0.49
C GLU A 176 -0.35 -1.84 0.64
N ARG A 177 0.51 -1.73 1.65
CA ARG A 177 0.45 -2.53 2.87
C ARG A 177 0.97 -1.76 4.07
N PHE A 178 0.55 -2.14 5.25
CA PHE A 178 1.15 -1.57 6.46
C PHE A 178 2.62 -1.96 6.56
N ILE A 179 3.45 -1.04 7.04
CA ILE A 179 4.91 -1.20 7.08
C ILE A 179 5.38 -2.38 7.95
N ASN A 180 4.57 -2.79 8.91
CA ASN A 180 4.84 -3.93 9.79
C ASN A 180 4.39 -5.28 9.20
N MET A 181 3.82 -5.29 8.00
CA MET A 181 3.48 -6.53 7.30
C MET A 181 4.76 -7.23 6.80
N PRO A 182 4.88 -8.55 6.99
CA PRO A 182 5.99 -9.31 6.45
C PRO A 182 6.09 -9.17 4.93
N VAL A 183 7.29 -8.96 4.42
CA VAL A 183 7.55 -8.84 2.98
C VAL A 183 7.26 -10.13 2.23
N GLU A 184 7.33 -11.27 2.92
CA GLU A 184 7.04 -12.60 2.41
C GLU A 184 5.59 -12.75 1.94
N THR A 185 4.71 -11.84 2.35
CA THR A 185 3.32 -11.79 1.86
C THR A 185 3.20 -11.21 0.45
N ALA A 186 4.19 -10.47 -0.03
CA ALA A 186 4.14 -9.83 -1.34
C ALA A 186 4.22 -10.83 -2.52
N PRO A 187 5.18 -11.79 -2.58
CA PRO A 187 5.27 -12.71 -3.71
C PRO A 187 3.98 -13.49 -4.00
N PRO A 188 3.27 -14.06 -3.01
CA PRO A 188 1.98 -14.71 -3.28
C PRO A 188 0.92 -13.74 -3.81
N MET A 189 0.81 -12.50 -3.31
CA MET A 189 -0.12 -11.51 -3.85
C MET A 189 0.15 -11.20 -5.32
N TRP A 190 1.41 -10.96 -5.68
CA TRP A 190 1.79 -10.68 -7.06
C TRP A 190 1.53 -11.86 -7.99
N ARG A 191 1.72 -13.10 -7.51
CA ARG A 191 1.37 -14.30 -8.27
C ARG A 191 -0.14 -14.41 -8.47
N MET A 192 -0.94 -14.21 -7.41
CA MET A 192 -2.40 -14.22 -7.49
C MET A 192 -2.90 -13.17 -8.48
N MET A 193 -2.39 -11.95 -8.43
CA MET A 193 -2.73 -10.90 -9.40
C MET A 193 -2.50 -11.35 -10.85
N LEU A 194 -1.39 -12.04 -11.15
CA LEU A 194 -1.15 -12.56 -12.51
C LEU A 194 -2.16 -13.62 -12.93
N GLU A 195 -2.52 -14.52 -12.02
CA GLU A 195 -3.51 -15.57 -12.25
C GLU A 195 -4.90 -14.96 -12.46
N GLU A 196 -5.29 -14.00 -11.64
CA GLU A 196 -6.56 -13.26 -11.71
C GLU A 196 -6.67 -12.48 -13.03
N VAL A 197 -5.63 -11.72 -13.41
CA VAL A 197 -5.59 -11.02 -14.69
C VAL A 197 -5.73 -12.00 -15.86
N LYS A 198 -5.07 -13.16 -15.81
CA LYS A 198 -5.19 -14.17 -16.84
C LYS A 198 -6.63 -14.73 -16.93
N TRP A 199 -7.24 -15.07 -15.80
CA TRP A 199 -8.63 -15.54 -15.77
C TRP A 199 -9.59 -14.47 -16.30
N ALA A 200 -9.41 -13.22 -15.92
CA ALA A 200 -10.23 -12.13 -16.44
C ALA A 200 -10.10 -11.97 -17.97
N ILE A 201 -8.91 -12.15 -18.54
CA ILE A 201 -8.70 -12.16 -20.00
C ILE A 201 -9.40 -13.36 -20.65
N ASP A 202 -9.29 -14.54 -20.05
CA ASP A 202 -9.92 -15.77 -20.56
C ASP A 202 -11.45 -15.66 -20.54
N GLU A 203 -12.02 -14.90 -19.61
CA GLU A 203 -13.45 -14.56 -19.53
C GLU A 203 -13.86 -13.41 -20.47
N GLY A 204 -12.93 -12.83 -21.21
CA GLY A 204 -13.20 -11.74 -22.16
C GLY A 204 -13.36 -10.38 -21.48
N LEU A 205 -12.93 -10.24 -20.22
CA LEU A 205 -12.92 -8.98 -19.51
C LEU A 205 -11.77 -8.07 -19.97
N PRO A 206 -11.87 -6.74 -19.80
CA PRO A 206 -10.91 -5.78 -20.33
C PRO A 206 -9.64 -5.66 -19.45
N PHE A 207 -8.89 -6.75 -19.34
CA PHE A 207 -7.65 -6.81 -18.56
C PHE A 207 -6.42 -7.13 -19.42
N ASN A 208 -6.54 -7.08 -20.75
CA ASN A 208 -5.42 -7.30 -21.67
C ASN A 208 -4.56 -6.04 -21.81
N PHE A 209 -3.95 -5.64 -20.72
CA PHE A 209 -3.09 -4.46 -20.67
C PHE A 209 -1.84 -4.62 -21.54
N GLU A 210 -1.40 -3.55 -22.20
CA GLU A 210 -0.09 -3.48 -22.87
C GLU A 210 1.01 -3.06 -21.89
N TYR A 211 0.67 -2.15 -20.96
CA TYR A 211 1.57 -1.65 -19.92
C TYR A 211 0.88 -1.62 -18.58
N TYR A 212 1.70 -1.74 -17.54
CA TYR A 212 1.31 -1.51 -16.16
C TYR A 212 1.98 -0.23 -15.65
N LEU A 213 1.22 0.61 -14.99
CA LEU A 213 1.66 1.82 -14.32
C LEU A 213 1.61 1.62 -12.82
N LEU A 214 2.69 1.91 -12.13
CA LEU A 214 2.82 1.84 -10.68
C LEU A 214 3.49 3.10 -10.15
N MET A 215 3.08 3.56 -8.98
CA MET A 215 3.72 4.66 -8.25
C MET A 215 4.15 4.17 -6.86
N SER A 216 5.43 3.89 -6.70
CA SER A 216 6.00 3.34 -5.47
C SER A 216 6.36 4.42 -4.46
N PRO A 217 6.11 4.20 -3.16
CA PRO A 217 6.66 5.02 -2.10
C PRO A 217 8.17 4.78 -1.98
N THR A 218 8.95 5.85 -2.06
CA THR A 218 10.42 5.81 -2.00
C THR A 218 10.94 6.89 -1.06
N TYR A 219 12.22 6.82 -0.72
CA TYR A 219 12.89 7.86 0.04
C TYR A 219 14.35 8.03 -0.39
N HIS A 220 14.92 9.17 -0.02
CA HIS A 220 16.33 9.46 -0.16
C HIS A 220 16.92 9.77 1.21
N GLU A 221 18.15 9.37 1.45
CA GLU A 221 18.89 9.80 2.63
C GLU A 221 19.32 11.26 2.47
N VAL A 222 19.04 12.06 3.49
CA VAL A 222 19.43 13.46 3.60
C VAL A 222 20.12 13.72 4.94
N ALA A 223 20.84 14.81 5.08
CA ALA A 223 21.43 15.14 6.37
C ALA A 223 20.30 15.41 7.40
N PRO A 224 20.32 14.76 8.59
CA PRO A 224 19.33 15.00 9.63
C PRO A 224 19.31 16.49 10.02
N LYS A 225 18.12 17.01 10.31
CA LYS A 225 17.94 18.39 10.81
C LYS A 225 18.03 18.48 12.33
N ILE A 226 17.84 17.38 13.04
CA ILE A 226 17.96 17.30 14.49
C ILE A 226 19.44 17.06 14.81
N ASP A 227 20.08 18.00 15.51
CA ASP A 227 21.38 17.77 16.14
C ASP A 227 21.18 16.74 17.27
N LEU A 228 21.42 15.49 16.97
CA LEU A 228 21.49 14.41 17.96
C LEU A 228 22.80 14.60 18.73
N ASP A 229 22.69 15.24 19.89
CA ASP A 229 23.74 15.49 20.89
C ASP A 229 24.92 16.37 20.51
N ASP A 230 25.16 17.38 21.34
CA ASP A 230 26.29 18.35 21.31
C ASP A 230 27.68 17.68 21.45
N GLU A 231 27.82 16.36 21.49
CA GLU A 231 29.10 15.66 21.74
C GLU A 231 29.63 14.83 20.56
N ALA A 232 28.97 14.80 19.40
CA ALA A 232 29.51 14.09 18.23
C ALA A 232 30.51 15.01 17.47
N PRO A 233 31.71 14.51 17.08
CA PRO A 233 32.66 15.28 16.29
C PRO A 233 32.01 15.63 14.94
N LYS A 234 31.94 16.97 14.67
CA LYS A 234 31.39 17.51 13.42
C LYS A 234 32.01 16.79 12.22
N PRO A 235 31.24 16.16 11.36
CA PRO A 235 31.80 15.50 10.17
C PRO A 235 32.47 16.56 9.32
N THR A 236 33.77 16.43 9.12
CA THR A 236 34.55 17.22 8.18
C THR A 236 33.88 17.12 6.81
N LYS A 237 33.43 18.29 6.27
CA LYS A 237 32.84 18.42 4.93
C LYS A 237 33.82 17.90 3.86
N LYS A 238 33.85 16.59 3.65
CA LYS A 238 34.35 16.05 2.39
C LYS A 238 33.24 16.34 1.36
N LYS A 239 33.52 17.24 0.43
CA LYS A 239 32.77 17.38 -0.83
C LYS A 239 32.84 16.06 -1.55
N THR A 240 31.89 15.17 -1.29
CA THR A 240 31.70 13.99 -2.10
C THR A 240 31.09 14.47 -3.41
N LYS A 241 31.71 14.07 -4.52
CA LYS A 241 31.21 14.29 -5.88
C LYS A 241 29.74 13.89 -5.92
N THR A 242 28.93 14.72 -6.56
CA THR A 242 27.51 14.51 -6.86
C THR A 242 27.28 13.16 -7.56
N SER A 243 27.18 12.09 -6.78
CA SER A 243 26.42 10.92 -7.19
C SER A 243 24.94 11.29 -7.02
N GLU A 244 24.12 10.94 -7.98
CA GLU A 244 22.68 11.06 -7.81
C GLU A 244 22.28 10.40 -6.50
N PRO A 245 21.34 11.02 -5.72
CA PRO A 245 20.95 10.46 -4.44
C PRO A 245 20.39 9.05 -4.67
N THR A 246 20.90 8.09 -3.90
CA THR A 246 20.41 6.71 -3.95
C THR A 246 18.94 6.71 -3.52
N THR A 247 18.08 6.12 -4.34
CA THR A 247 16.66 5.95 -4.03
C THR A 247 16.44 4.62 -3.34
N PHE A 248 15.76 4.63 -2.22
CA PHE A 248 15.36 3.43 -1.48
C PHE A 248 13.84 3.25 -1.55
N PHE A 249 13.37 2.03 -1.45
CA PHE A 249 11.95 1.69 -1.48
C PHE A 249 11.44 1.33 -0.08
N PHE A 250 10.23 1.78 0.26
CA PHE A 250 9.55 1.33 1.47
C PHE A 250 9.04 -0.12 1.33
N HIS A 251 8.80 -0.54 0.09
CA HIS A 251 8.39 -1.89 -0.27
C HIS A 251 9.51 -2.55 -1.09
N PRO A 252 10.31 -3.47 -0.50
CA PRO A 252 11.47 -4.05 -1.16
C PRO A 252 11.15 -4.79 -2.46
N GLU A 253 9.95 -5.40 -2.55
CA GLU A 253 9.47 -6.04 -3.77
C GLU A 253 9.37 -5.09 -4.96
N GLU A 254 9.11 -3.81 -4.72
CA GLU A 254 8.99 -2.79 -5.78
C GLU A 254 10.36 -2.35 -6.33
N GLU A 255 11.44 -2.56 -5.56
CA GLU A 255 12.80 -2.41 -6.06
C GLU A 255 13.11 -3.42 -7.17
N MET A 256 12.55 -4.62 -7.09
CA MET A 256 12.68 -5.60 -8.17
C MET A 256 11.92 -5.15 -9.42
N LEU A 257 10.74 -4.57 -9.26
CA LEU A 257 9.93 -4.07 -10.39
C LEU A 257 10.66 -3.00 -11.20
N GLN A 258 11.41 -2.11 -10.55
CA GLN A 258 12.15 -1.07 -11.26
C GLN A 258 13.17 -1.61 -12.26
N GLN A 259 13.76 -2.78 -12.01
CA GLN A 259 14.75 -3.41 -12.91
C GLN A 259 14.13 -3.82 -14.24
N PHE A 260 12.81 -4.00 -14.28
CA PHE A 260 12.05 -4.39 -15.46
C PHE A 260 11.22 -3.25 -16.06
N ALA A 261 11.24 -2.08 -15.44
CA ALA A 261 10.53 -0.92 -15.93
C ALA A 261 11.19 -0.36 -17.20
N GLU A 262 10.38 -0.12 -18.24
CA GLU A 262 10.83 0.56 -19.46
C GLU A 262 11.13 2.04 -19.19
N PHE A 263 10.34 2.65 -18.31
CA PHE A 263 10.53 4.02 -17.85
C PHE A 263 10.37 4.12 -16.34
N THR A 264 11.22 4.93 -15.72
CA THR A 264 11.13 5.32 -14.31
C THR A 264 11.23 6.83 -14.19
N GLN A 265 10.52 7.41 -13.21
CA GLN A 265 10.58 8.83 -12.91
C GLN A 265 10.36 9.07 -11.42
N ASP A 266 11.35 9.64 -10.77
CA ASP A 266 11.20 10.12 -9.39
C ASP A 266 10.45 11.46 -9.37
N PHE A 267 9.56 11.60 -8.41
CA PHE A 267 8.82 12.83 -8.23
C PHE A 267 8.50 13.09 -6.76
N LYS A 268 8.30 14.37 -6.44
CA LYS A 268 7.87 14.81 -5.12
C LYS A 268 6.35 14.95 -5.08
N LEU A 269 5.77 14.75 -3.90
CA LEU A 269 4.37 15.05 -3.65
C LEU A 269 4.09 16.54 -3.95
N THR A 270 2.87 16.83 -4.37
CA THR A 270 2.42 18.20 -4.70
C THR A 270 2.08 18.96 -3.45
N THR A 271 1.39 18.30 -2.54
CA THR A 271 0.91 18.86 -1.28
C THR A 271 1.97 18.69 -0.20
N PRO A 272 2.43 19.77 0.44
CA PRO A 272 3.34 19.64 1.57
C PRO A 272 2.63 18.91 2.73
N PRO A 273 3.38 18.17 3.57
CA PRO A 273 2.80 17.54 4.75
C PRO A 273 2.18 18.60 5.67
N THR A 274 1.11 18.25 6.36
CA THR A 274 0.44 19.16 7.29
C THR A 274 1.35 19.52 8.46
N VAL A 275 1.10 20.67 9.14
CA VAL A 275 1.91 21.14 10.29
C VAL A 275 1.92 20.10 11.43
N ALA A 276 0.87 19.28 11.57
CA ALA A 276 0.83 18.20 12.55
C ALA A 276 1.77 17.03 12.17
N GLU A 277 1.90 16.75 10.88
CA GLU A 277 2.82 15.75 10.33
C GLU A 277 4.25 16.28 10.21
N SER A 278 4.43 17.63 10.26
CA SER A 278 5.74 18.27 10.13
C SER A 278 6.53 18.34 11.46
N LYS A 279 5.92 18.02 12.60
CA LYS A 279 6.62 17.86 13.87
C LYS A 279 7.10 16.41 14.00
N ASN A 280 8.39 16.18 13.97
CA ASN A 280 9.06 14.86 13.86
C ASN A 280 8.89 14.22 12.49
N THR A 281 9.14 14.97 11.43
CA THR A 281 9.11 14.44 10.06
C THR A 281 10.26 13.47 9.83
N PHE A 282 10.07 12.54 8.93
CA PHE A 282 11.14 11.67 8.44
C PHE A 282 12.40 12.45 8.02
N GLU A 283 12.24 13.68 7.51
CA GLU A 283 13.37 14.57 7.17
C GLU A 283 14.20 14.98 8.38
N ASP A 284 13.61 15.08 9.56
CA ASP A 284 14.34 15.39 10.79
C ASP A 284 15.29 14.25 11.18
N TYR A 285 14.93 13.02 10.78
CA TYR A 285 15.73 11.81 10.96
C TYR A 285 16.60 11.46 9.75
N GLY A 286 16.69 12.33 8.76
CA GLY A 286 17.54 12.13 7.59
C GLY A 286 16.89 11.31 6.46
N ILE A 287 15.56 11.22 6.43
CA ILE A 287 14.80 10.52 5.40
C ILE A 287 13.91 11.52 4.66
N ALA A 288 14.13 11.72 3.38
CA ALA A 288 13.29 12.56 2.53
C ALA A 288 12.34 11.67 1.69
N PRO A 289 11.03 11.63 2.03
CA PRO A 289 10.06 10.86 1.26
C PRO A 289 9.93 11.36 -0.18
N ALA A 290 9.82 10.41 -1.09
CA ALA A 290 9.63 10.65 -2.52
C ALA A 290 8.66 9.59 -3.09
N ARG A 291 8.43 9.64 -4.38
CA ARG A 291 7.67 8.65 -5.15
C ARG A 291 8.42 8.32 -6.42
N ARG A 292 8.33 7.08 -6.84
CA ARG A 292 8.84 6.64 -8.15
C ARG A 292 7.69 6.11 -9.00
N MET A 293 7.48 6.74 -10.14
CA MET A 293 6.59 6.22 -11.17
C MET A 293 7.35 5.22 -12.04
N MET A 294 6.74 4.08 -12.30
CA MET A 294 7.29 3.01 -13.14
C MET A 294 6.26 2.62 -14.19
N LEU A 295 6.70 2.53 -15.45
CA LEU A 295 5.90 2.01 -16.56
C LEU A 295 6.55 0.72 -17.05
N ILE A 296 5.83 -0.41 -16.90
CA ILE A 296 6.34 -1.75 -17.12
C ILE A 296 5.53 -2.41 -18.24
N HIS A 297 6.22 -2.91 -19.28
CA HIS A 297 5.55 -3.67 -20.33
C HIS A 297 5.05 -5.02 -19.82
N LYS A 298 3.87 -5.45 -20.26
CA LYS A 298 3.19 -6.67 -19.76
C LYS A 298 4.03 -7.94 -19.76
N THR A 299 4.94 -8.07 -20.75
CA THR A 299 5.81 -9.25 -20.85
C THR A 299 6.81 -9.37 -19.71
N LYS A 300 7.07 -8.28 -18.99
CA LYS A 300 8.04 -8.21 -17.90
C LYS A 300 7.45 -8.56 -16.54
N ILE A 301 6.16 -8.43 -16.35
CA ILE A 301 5.52 -8.72 -15.05
C ILE A 301 5.69 -10.19 -14.63
N PRO A 302 5.47 -11.21 -15.50
CA PRO A 302 5.72 -12.59 -15.10
C PRO A 302 7.19 -12.87 -14.71
N GLU A 303 8.15 -12.23 -15.41
CA GLU A 303 9.58 -12.39 -15.12
C GLU A 303 9.92 -11.89 -13.70
N VAL A 304 9.42 -10.69 -13.34
CA VAL A 304 9.69 -10.11 -12.02
C VAL A 304 8.96 -10.85 -10.90
N VAL A 305 7.74 -11.29 -11.13
CA VAL A 305 6.99 -12.09 -10.14
C VAL A 305 7.67 -13.43 -9.87
N GLN A 306 8.23 -14.07 -10.90
CA GLN A 306 9.04 -15.26 -10.72
C GLN A 306 10.32 -14.97 -9.93
N LEU A 307 10.97 -13.83 -10.17
CA LEU A 307 12.14 -13.40 -9.41
C LEU A 307 11.79 -13.17 -7.93
N MET A 308 10.68 -12.47 -7.64
CA MET A 308 10.18 -12.27 -6.27
C MET A 308 9.94 -13.60 -5.56
N THR A 309 9.31 -14.56 -6.25
CA THR A 309 8.98 -15.88 -5.68
C THR A 309 10.25 -16.69 -5.37
N ASN A 310 11.30 -16.55 -6.18
CA ASN A 310 12.55 -17.28 -6.02
C ASN A 310 13.53 -16.58 -5.05
N ASN A 311 13.24 -15.32 -4.67
CA ASN A 311 14.08 -14.58 -3.73
C ASN A 311 13.80 -15.05 -2.30
N SER A 312 14.77 -15.75 -1.70
CA SER A 312 14.71 -16.19 -0.30
C SER A 312 15.36 -15.21 0.67
N GLN A 313 15.78 -14.04 0.21
CA GLN A 313 16.50 -13.03 0.98
C GLN A 313 15.65 -11.77 1.14
N TRP A 314 14.47 -11.92 1.73
CA TRP A 314 13.66 -10.78 2.15
C TRP A 314 14.09 -10.27 3.52
#